data_bc40cfd649f56fbd595d3a9d549a6869
#
_entry.id   bc40cfd649f56fbd595d3a9d549a6869
#
_cell.length_a   1.000
_cell.length_b   1.000
_cell.length_c   1.000
_cell.angle_alpha   90.00
_cell.angle_beta   90.00
_cell.angle_gamma   90.00
#
_symmetry.space_group_name_H-M   'P 1'
#
loop_
_entity.id
_entity.type
_entity.pdbx_description
1 polymer ?
#
loop_
_entity_poly.entity_id
_entity_poly.type
_entity_poly.pdbx_seq_one_letter_code
_entity_poly.pdbx_strand_id
1 'polypeptide(L)'
;HETSWGVSTRLIGGIIMTHGDNNGLVLPPRIAPIQVLVLPVVQHKPGVLEKCNEVKDLLSKQFRVKLDDSDNSAGWKFSEYEMKGVPVRVELGPRDIEAGQCVVVTRHNREKTFVKLDEIEKVIAEKLKEVHDGIYNRALENREKRTYACKTIDEINAALTEKGDGFVKAMWCGDEACEDKVKELTGVGSRCIP
;
A
#
# COMPACT_ATOMS: atom_id res chain seq x y z
N HIS A 1 -16.72 19.22 -28.75
CA HIS A 1 -15.58 18.53 -28.09
C HIS A 1 -16.13 17.49 -27.11
N GLU A 2 -15.65 16.28 -27.22
CA GLU A 2 -16.00 15.18 -26.33
C GLU A 2 -14.80 14.78 -25.50
N THR A 3 -15.02 14.41 -24.25
CA THR A 3 -14.02 13.81 -23.37
C THR A 3 -14.38 12.36 -23.10
N SER A 4 -13.42 11.47 -23.24
CA SER A 4 -13.59 10.04 -22.99
C SER A 4 -12.56 9.55 -21.96
N TRP A 5 -13.02 8.76 -21.00
CA TRP A 5 -12.16 8.18 -19.97
C TRP A 5 -12.20 6.66 -20.07
N GLY A 6 -11.03 6.06 -20.10
CA GLY A 6 -10.90 4.59 -20.14
C GLY A 6 -10.02 4.09 -19.00
N VAL A 7 -10.52 3.08 -18.29
CA VAL A 7 -9.78 2.37 -17.23
C VAL A 7 -9.80 0.90 -17.53
N SER A 8 -8.65 0.25 -17.45
CA SER A 8 -8.53 -1.20 -17.65
C SER A 8 -7.95 -1.88 -16.41
N THR A 9 -8.07 -3.20 -16.35
CA THR A 9 -7.47 -4.06 -15.31
C THR A 9 -5.94 -3.91 -15.21
N ARG A 10 -5.29 -3.31 -16.21
CA ARG A 10 -3.84 -3.00 -16.17
C ARG A 10 -3.45 -2.11 -14.98
N LEU A 11 -4.38 -1.29 -14.45
CA LEU A 11 -4.12 -0.49 -13.24
C LEU A 11 -3.84 -1.35 -12.00
N ILE A 12 -4.32 -2.60 -11.95
CA ILE A 12 -3.95 -3.55 -10.88
C ILE A 12 -2.44 -3.79 -10.90
N GLY A 13 -1.86 -4.01 -12.09
CA GLY A 13 -0.40 -4.11 -12.25
C GLY A 13 0.34 -2.85 -11.79
N GLY A 14 -0.21 -1.67 -12.05
CA GLY A 14 0.34 -0.39 -11.56
C GLY A 14 0.40 -0.33 -10.04
N ILE A 15 -0.65 -0.76 -9.34
CA ILE A 15 -0.69 -0.81 -7.86
C ILE A 15 0.37 -1.80 -7.34
N ILE A 16 0.47 -2.99 -7.95
CA ILE A 16 1.45 -4.00 -7.55
C ILE A 16 2.87 -3.47 -7.67
N MET A 17 3.20 -2.89 -8.82
CA MET A 17 4.55 -2.36 -9.08
C MET A 17 4.91 -1.16 -8.21
N THR A 18 3.92 -0.32 -7.86
CA THR A 18 4.18 0.89 -7.08
C THR A 18 4.25 0.62 -5.57
N HIS A 19 3.39 -0.25 -5.05
CA HIS A 19 3.20 -0.43 -3.62
C HIS A 19 3.56 -1.82 -3.09
N GLY A 20 3.67 -2.84 -3.96
CA GLY A 20 4.04 -4.20 -3.55
C GLY A 20 5.44 -4.29 -2.95
N ASP A 21 5.65 -5.32 -2.14
CA ASP A 21 6.94 -5.69 -1.58
C ASP A 21 7.18 -7.20 -1.71
N ASN A 22 8.31 -7.70 -1.18
CA ASN A 22 8.67 -9.12 -1.26
C ASN A 22 7.69 -10.06 -0.53
N ASN A 23 6.76 -9.53 0.26
CA ASN A 23 5.75 -10.33 0.98
C ASN A 23 4.37 -10.26 0.34
N GLY A 24 4.22 -9.51 -0.75
CA GLY A 24 2.99 -9.43 -1.52
C GLY A 24 2.47 -8.01 -1.73
N LEU A 25 1.16 -7.90 -1.80
CA LEU A 25 0.48 -6.63 -2.02
C LEU A 25 0.57 -5.70 -0.79
N VAL A 26 0.55 -4.40 -1.05
CA VAL A 26 0.30 -3.36 -0.04
C VAL A 26 -0.79 -2.47 -0.61
N LEU A 27 -2.03 -2.69 -0.19
CA LEU A 27 -3.17 -2.00 -0.76
C LEU A 27 -3.43 -0.66 -0.09
N PRO A 28 -3.67 0.41 -0.88
CA PRO A 28 -4.19 1.66 -0.33
C PRO A 28 -5.52 1.42 0.39
N PRO A 29 -5.70 1.90 1.62
CA PRO A 29 -6.90 1.62 2.41
C PRO A 29 -8.22 1.99 1.73
N ARG A 30 -8.22 3.04 0.90
CA ARG A 30 -9.45 3.48 0.20
C ARG A 30 -9.99 2.46 -0.78
N ILE A 31 -9.12 1.70 -1.45
CA ILE A 31 -9.49 0.72 -2.48
C ILE A 31 -9.39 -0.73 -1.99
N ALA A 32 -8.80 -0.98 -0.82
CA ALA A 32 -8.68 -2.33 -0.28
C ALA A 32 -10.06 -2.95 -0.04
N PRO A 33 -10.37 -4.14 -0.59
CA PRO A 33 -11.65 -4.82 -0.35
C PRO A 33 -11.88 -5.12 1.13
N ILE A 34 -10.80 -5.40 1.86
CA ILE A 34 -10.75 -5.57 3.31
C ILE A 34 -9.80 -4.50 3.84
N GLN A 35 -10.32 -3.57 4.65
CA GLN A 35 -9.51 -2.54 5.29
C GLN A 35 -8.90 -3.04 6.60
N VAL A 36 -9.70 -3.81 7.34
CA VAL A 36 -9.33 -4.33 8.66
C VAL A 36 -9.61 -5.82 8.71
N LEU A 37 -8.61 -6.57 9.09
CA LEU A 37 -8.74 -8.00 9.36
C LEU A 37 -8.74 -8.22 10.87
N VAL A 38 -9.74 -8.91 11.39
CA VAL A 38 -9.77 -9.37 12.78
C VAL A 38 -9.35 -10.84 12.82
N LEU A 39 -8.35 -11.15 13.63
CA LEU A 39 -7.81 -12.51 13.77
C LEU A 39 -7.84 -12.98 15.23
N PRO A 40 -8.61 -14.04 15.52
CA PRO A 40 -8.51 -14.71 16.80
C PRO A 40 -7.18 -15.48 16.91
N VAL A 41 -6.42 -15.17 17.93
CA VAL A 41 -5.22 -15.94 18.31
C VAL A 41 -5.65 -16.98 19.35
N VAL A 42 -5.45 -18.27 19.03
CA VAL A 42 -5.95 -19.40 19.89
C VAL A 42 -7.48 -19.40 19.99
N GLN A 43 -8.15 -19.38 18.82
CA GLN A 43 -9.62 -19.23 18.70
C GLN A 43 -10.46 -20.28 19.48
N HIS A 44 -9.90 -21.46 19.79
CA HIS A 44 -10.55 -22.51 20.55
C HIS A 44 -10.65 -22.23 22.06
N LYS A 45 -10.02 -21.17 22.56
CA LYS A 45 -10.17 -20.75 23.94
C LYS A 45 -11.51 -20.03 24.14
N PRO A 46 -12.21 -20.31 25.26
CA PRO A 46 -13.49 -19.66 25.54
C PRO A 46 -13.38 -18.13 25.51
N GLY A 47 -14.39 -17.46 24.96
CA GLY A 47 -14.49 -16.00 24.91
C GLY A 47 -13.68 -15.30 23.81
N VAL A 48 -12.73 -15.98 23.14
CA VAL A 48 -11.90 -15.35 22.12
C VAL A 48 -12.67 -15.04 20.86
N LEU A 49 -13.40 -16.03 20.34
CA LEU A 49 -14.16 -15.86 19.10
C LEU A 49 -15.34 -14.88 19.30
N GLU A 50 -16.01 -14.95 20.44
CA GLU A 50 -17.07 -14.02 20.82
C GLU A 50 -16.56 -12.58 20.82
N LYS A 51 -15.41 -12.36 21.47
CA LYS A 51 -14.80 -11.01 21.53
C LYS A 51 -14.34 -10.51 20.17
N CYS A 52 -13.80 -11.40 19.32
CA CYS A 52 -13.46 -11.05 17.94
C CYS A 52 -14.70 -10.66 17.12
N ASN A 53 -15.84 -11.33 17.32
CA ASN A 53 -17.09 -10.95 16.66
C ASN A 53 -17.60 -9.58 17.16
N GLU A 54 -17.54 -9.29 18.46
CA GLU A 54 -17.90 -7.98 18.99
C GLU A 54 -17.06 -6.86 18.35
N VAL A 55 -15.74 -7.05 18.29
CA VAL A 55 -14.81 -6.09 17.67
C VAL A 55 -15.09 -5.94 16.18
N LYS A 56 -15.29 -7.04 15.45
CA LYS A 56 -15.66 -7.03 14.03
C LYS A 56 -16.96 -6.26 13.81
N ASP A 57 -18.00 -6.50 14.61
CA ASP A 57 -19.31 -5.85 14.46
C ASP A 57 -19.23 -4.35 14.81
N LEU A 58 -18.44 -3.99 15.81
CA LEU A 58 -18.14 -2.59 16.14
C LEU A 58 -17.48 -1.86 14.96
N LEU A 59 -16.37 -2.40 14.47
CA LEU A 59 -15.58 -1.78 13.39
C LEU A 59 -16.30 -1.80 12.04
N SER A 60 -17.18 -2.78 11.79
CA SER A 60 -17.93 -2.90 10.53
C SER A 60 -18.91 -1.75 10.28
N LYS A 61 -19.22 -0.95 11.30
CA LYS A 61 -20.04 0.26 11.16
C LYS A 61 -19.38 1.35 10.32
N GLN A 62 -18.03 1.35 10.28
CA GLN A 62 -17.24 2.40 9.63
C GLN A 62 -16.28 1.85 8.57
N PHE A 63 -15.84 0.59 8.68
CA PHE A 63 -14.80 0.01 7.86
C PHE A 63 -15.25 -1.28 7.16
N ARG A 64 -14.57 -1.67 6.10
CA ARG A 64 -14.72 -2.99 5.47
C ARG A 64 -13.89 -4.00 6.27
N VAL A 65 -14.56 -4.74 7.15
CA VAL A 65 -13.92 -5.65 8.10
C VAL A 65 -14.18 -7.10 7.70
N LYS A 66 -13.15 -7.92 7.85
CA LYS A 66 -13.26 -9.38 7.77
C LYS A 66 -12.77 -9.99 9.07
N LEU A 67 -13.50 -10.98 9.59
CA LEU A 67 -13.04 -11.92 10.61
C LEU A 67 -12.60 -13.20 9.89
N ASP A 68 -11.45 -13.75 10.24
CA ASP A 68 -11.04 -15.09 9.80
C ASP A 68 -11.04 -16.05 10.98
N ASP A 69 -12.12 -16.80 11.09
CA ASP A 69 -12.38 -17.86 12.08
C ASP A 69 -12.08 -19.27 11.53
N SER A 70 -11.43 -19.39 10.37
CA SER A 70 -11.04 -20.68 9.82
C SER A 70 -10.08 -21.45 10.73
N ASP A 71 -9.96 -22.77 10.53
CA ASP A 71 -9.09 -23.65 11.29
C ASP A 71 -7.60 -23.56 10.96
N ASN A 72 -7.23 -22.66 10.02
CA ASN A 72 -5.84 -22.45 9.67
C ASN A 72 -5.05 -21.86 10.85
N SER A 73 -3.77 -22.21 10.92
CA SER A 73 -2.87 -21.66 11.95
C SER A 73 -2.78 -20.12 11.87
N ALA A 74 -2.56 -19.46 13.01
CA ALA A 74 -2.38 -18.02 13.04
C ALA A 74 -1.25 -17.54 12.11
N GLY A 75 -0.13 -18.27 12.05
CA GLY A 75 0.98 -17.94 11.15
C GLY A 75 0.59 -18.01 9.68
N TRP A 76 -0.20 -19.01 9.27
CA TRP A 76 -0.73 -19.09 7.92
C TRP A 76 -1.64 -17.90 7.60
N LYS A 77 -2.58 -17.59 8.50
CA LYS A 77 -3.48 -16.44 8.34
C LYS A 77 -2.69 -15.13 8.21
N PHE A 78 -1.67 -14.93 9.02
CA PHE A 78 -0.82 -13.73 8.94
C PHE A 78 -0.17 -13.60 7.57
N SER A 79 0.46 -14.66 7.05
CA SER A 79 1.11 -14.67 5.74
C SER A 79 0.12 -14.48 4.59
N GLU A 80 -1.03 -15.13 4.65
CA GLU A 80 -2.08 -15.06 3.62
C GLU A 80 -2.61 -13.63 3.46
N TYR A 81 -2.95 -12.96 4.56
CA TYR A 81 -3.50 -11.61 4.49
C TYR A 81 -2.41 -10.54 4.30
N GLU A 82 -1.18 -10.82 4.68
CA GLU A 82 -0.03 -10.00 4.33
C GLU A 82 0.22 -10.04 2.82
N MET A 83 0.19 -11.22 2.21
CA MET A 83 0.29 -11.40 0.76
C MET A 83 -0.85 -10.70 0.02
N LYS A 84 -2.07 -10.78 0.53
CA LYS A 84 -3.26 -10.07 -0.01
C LYS A 84 -3.23 -8.56 0.20
N GLY A 85 -2.29 -8.04 0.98
CA GLY A 85 -2.09 -6.61 1.19
C GLY A 85 -3.14 -5.92 2.04
N VAL A 86 -3.77 -6.62 2.98
CA VAL A 86 -4.76 -6.02 3.88
C VAL A 86 -4.10 -4.95 4.75
N PRO A 87 -4.58 -3.70 4.72
CA PRO A 87 -3.90 -2.56 5.33
C PRO A 87 -3.64 -2.67 6.84
N VAL A 88 -4.63 -3.15 7.59
CA VAL A 88 -4.56 -3.25 9.05
C VAL A 88 -5.07 -4.61 9.52
N ARG A 89 -4.35 -5.22 10.44
CA ARG A 89 -4.72 -6.47 11.11
C ARG A 89 -4.87 -6.24 12.61
N VAL A 90 -5.96 -6.71 13.19
CA VAL A 90 -6.25 -6.73 14.63
C VAL A 90 -6.12 -8.17 15.12
N GLU A 91 -5.19 -8.41 16.03
CA GLU A 91 -4.94 -9.70 16.65
C GLU A 91 -5.52 -9.68 18.08
N LEU A 92 -6.31 -10.70 18.43
CA LEU A 92 -6.93 -10.84 19.74
C LEU A 92 -6.67 -12.25 20.28
N GLY A 93 -5.97 -12.32 21.39
CA GLY A 93 -5.73 -13.54 22.15
C GLY A 93 -6.32 -13.48 23.56
N PRO A 94 -6.32 -14.59 24.31
CA PRO A 94 -6.87 -14.63 25.67
C PRO A 94 -6.22 -13.58 26.59
N ARG A 95 -4.91 -13.43 26.55
CA ARG A 95 -4.16 -12.45 27.35
C ARG A 95 -4.50 -11.01 27.00
N ASP A 96 -4.75 -10.74 25.73
CA ASP A 96 -5.12 -9.40 25.27
C ASP A 96 -6.52 -9.03 25.76
N ILE A 97 -7.44 -10.00 25.70
CA ILE A 97 -8.82 -9.82 26.18
C ILE A 97 -8.84 -9.59 27.71
N GLU A 98 -8.07 -10.37 28.49
CA GLU A 98 -7.94 -10.19 29.94
C GLU A 98 -7.39 -8.79 30.29
N ALA A 99 -6.46 -8.26 29.46
CA ALA A 99 -5.90 -6.94 29.63
C ALA A 99 -6.78 -5.81 29.04
N GLY A 100 -7.94 -6.12 28.43
CA GLY A 100 -8.82 -5.15 27.77
C GLY A 100 -8.21 -4.46 26.55
N GLN A 101 -7.30 -5.14 25.84
CA GLN A 101 -6.54 -4.60 24.71
C GLN A 101 -6.56 -5.55 23.50
N CYS A 102 -6.00 -5.10 22.39
CA CYS A 102 -5.69 -5.88 21.21
C CYS A 102 -4.35 -5.47 20.63
N VAL A 103 -3.81 -6.26 19.69
CA VAL A 103 -2.63 -5.89 18.92
C VAL A 103 -3.08 -5.46 17.53
N VAL A 104 -2.72 -4.24 17.15
CA VAL A 104 -2.96 -3.69 15.80
C VAL A 104 -1.65 -3.70 15.03
N VAL A 105 -1.67 -4.26 13.82
CA VAL A 105 -0.51 -4.38 12.95
C VAL A 105 -0.80 -3.70 11.61
N THR A 106 0.07 -2.78 11.18
CA THR A 106 -0.02 -2.10 9.90
C THR A 106 0.79 -2.83 8.83
N ARG A 107 0.23 -2.94 7.60
CA ARG A 107 0.86 -3.71 6.51
C ARG A 107 2.11 -3.05 5.94
N HIS A 108 2.14 -1.72 5.84
CA HIS A 108 3.18 -1.00 5.10
C HIS A 108 4.56 -0.99 5.80
N ASN A 109 4.58 -1.04 7.13
CA ASN A 109 5.80 -1.04 7.96
C ASN A 109 5.86 -2.19 8.97
N ARG A 110 4.77 -2.99 9.10
CA ARG A 110 4.60 -4.12 10.04
C ARG A 110 4.73 -3.73 11.51
N GLU A 111 4.51 -2.47 11.80
CA GLU A 111 4.52 -1.99 13.18
C GLU A 111 3.37 -2.63 13.98
N LYS A 112 3.70 -3.07 15.20
CA LYS A 112 2.74 -3.62 16.17
C LYS A 112 2.48 -2.60 17.25
N THR A 113 1.22 -2.30 17.48
CA THR A 113 0.77 -1.35 18.50
C THR A 113 -0.25 -2.04 19.40
N PHE A 114 -0.05 -1.98 20.72
CA PHE A 114 -1.06 -2.41 21.69
C PHE A 114 -2.09 -1.30 21.86
N VAL A 115 -3.36 -1.64 21.71
CA VAL A 115 -4.48 -0.69 21.68
C VAL A 115 -5.55 -1.15 22.64
N LYS A 116 -6.05 -0.26 23.48
CA LYS A 116 -7.21 -0.54 24.33
C LYS A 116 -8.47 -0.73 23.48
N LEU A 117 -9.32 -1.67 23.88
CA LEU A 117 -10.52 -2.00 23.12
C LEU A 117 -11.55 -0.85 23.08
N ASP A 118 -11.55 0.04 24.04
CA ASP A 118 -12.42 1.23 24.09
C ASP A 118 -11.97 2.34 23.12
N GLU A 119 -10.70 2.35 22.70
CA GLU A 119 -10.13 3.33 21.77
C GLU A 119 -9.97 2.78 20.33
N ILE A 120 -10.35 1.51 20.09
CA ILE A 120 -10.01 0.79 18.86
C ILE A 120 -10.54 1.48 17.60
N GLU A 121 -11.77 2.02 17.60
CA GLU A 121 -12.35 2.67 16.41
C GLU A 121 -11.51 3.87 15.98
N LYS A 122 -11.13 4.71 16.94
CA LYS A 122 -10.29 5.90 16.69
C LYS A 122 -8.92 5.49 16.17
N VAL A 123 -8.28 4.54 16.85
CA VAL A 123 -6.93 4.09 16.49
C VAL A 123 -6.91 3.42 15.12
N ILE A 124 -7.92 2.63 14.76
CA ILE A 124 -8.03 2.03 13.43
C ILE A 124 -8.15 3.10 12.34
N ALA A 125 -8.94 4.16 12.56
CA ALA A 125 -9.02 5.27 11.61
C ALA A 125 -7.67 5.96 11.41
N GLU A 126 -6.93 6.22 12.50
CA GLU A 126 -5.59 6.81 12.47
C GLU A 126 -4.59 5.88 11.76
N LYS A 127 -4.60 4.56 12.05
CA LYS A 127 -3.72 3.58 11.42
C LYS A 127 -4.00 3.38 9.92
N LEU A 128 -5.25 3.43 9.49
CA LEU A 128 -5.59 3.41 8.07
C LEU A 128 -5.05 4.67 7.36
N LYS A 129 -5.14 5.84 8.00
CA LYS A 129 -4.54 7.06 7.46
C LYS A 129 -3.01 6.94 7.40
N GLU A 130 -2.38 6.44 8.45
CA GLU A 130 -0.94 6.20 8.52
C GLU A 130 -0.46 5.27 7.38
N VAL A 131 -1.18 4.16 7.13
CA VAL A 131 -0.88 3.27 6.00
C VAL A 131 -0.97 4.02 4.68
N HIS A 132 -2.03 4.82 4.47
CA HIS A 132 -2.20 5.60 3.24
C HIS A 132 -1.03 6.58 3.03
N ASP A 133 -0.72 7.37 4.05
CA ASP A 133 0.34 8.38 3.99
C ASP A 133 1.72 7.71 3.82
N GLY A 134 1.96 6.58 4.49
CA GLY A 134 3.21 5.84 4.41
C GLY A 134 3.50 5.28 3.02
N ILE A 135 2.50 4.65 2.36
CA ILE A 135 2.69 4.15 0.99
C ILE A 135 2.80 5.29 -0.03
N TYR A 136 2.06 6.39 0.16
CA TYR A 136 2.17 7.58 -0.67
C TYR A 136 3.56 8.19 -0.60
N ASN A 137 4.05 8.45 0.61
CA ASN A 137 5.37 9.06 0.82
C ASN A 137 6.49 8.17 0.27
N ARG A 138 6.41 6.84 0.45
CA ARG A 138 7.38 5.90 -0.12
C ARG A 138 7.41 5.98 -1.66
N ALA A 139 6.24 6.05 -2.29
CA ALA A 139 6.14 6.18 -3.74
C ALA A 139 6.66 7.55 -4.23
N LEU A 140 6.34 8.61 -3.50
CA LEU A 140 6.83 9.97 -3.78
C LEU A 140 8.37 10.04 -3.70
N GLU A 141 8.96 9.56 -2.61
CA GLU A 141 10.41 9.50 -2.46
C GLU A 141 11.09 8.70 -3.56
N ASN A 142 10.52 7.53 -3.92
CA ASN A 142 11.06 6.72 -5.00
C ASN A 142 11.01 7.44 -6.34
N ARG A 143 9.92 8.16 -6.64
CA ARG A 143 9.81 8.99 -7.84
C ARG A 143 10.84 10.10 -7.84
N GLU A 144 11.00 10.82 -6.74
CA GLU A 144 11.94 11.94 -6.64
C GLU A 144 13.40 11.49 -6.76
N LYS A 145 13.77 10.39 -6.09
CA LYS A 145 15.10 9.79 -6.20
C LYS A 145 15.44 9.35 -7.62
N ARG A 146 14.43 9.03 -8.43
CA ARG A 146 14.56 8.60 -9.83
C ARG A 146 14.19 9.68 -10.83
N THR A 147 14.16 10.94 -10.44
CA THR A 147 13.88 12.07 -11.34
C THR A 147 15.12 12.93 -11.46
N TYR A 148 15.66 13.03 -12.68
CA TYR A 148 16.91 13.69 -12.99
C TYR A 148 16.65 14.94 -13.82
N ALA A 149 17.23 16.09 -13.44
CA ALA A 149 17.21 17.30 -14.25
C ALA A 149 18.45 17.31 -15.17
N CYS A 150 18.23 17.32 -16.48
CA CYS A 150 19.30 17.28 -17.51
C CYS A 150 19.09 18.42 -18.49
N LYS A 151 20.21 19.00 -18.95
CA LYS A 151 20.21 20.11 -19.92
C LYS A 151 20.73 19.68 -21.30
N THR A 152 21.49 18.59 -21.37
CA THR A 152 22.12 18.09 -22.60
C THR A 152 21.83 16.61 -22.80
N ILE A 153 21.99 16.13 -24.03
CA ILE A 153 21.86 14.70 -24.38
C ILE A 153 22.85 13.84 -23.59
N ASP A 154 24.10 14.33 -23.44
CA ASP A 154 25.14 13.61 -22.72
C ASP A 154 24.79 13.45 -21.23
N GLU A 155 24.20 14.49 -20.60
CA GLU A 155 23.70 14.40 -19.22
C GLU A 155 22.57 13.40 -19.09
N ILE A 156 21.68 13.29 -20.09
CA ILE A 156 20.59 12.29 -20.10
C ILE A 156 21.20 10.88 -20.13
N ASN A 157 22.11 10.62 -21.06
CA ASN A 157 22.76 9.33 -21.19
C ASN A 157 23.57 8.96 -19.93
N ALA A 158 24.33 9.91 -19.37
CA ALA A 158 25.09 9.73 -18.14
C ALA A 158 24.15 9.39 -16.96
N ALA A 159 23.06 10.15 -16.77
CA ALA A 159 22.11 9.92 -15.68
C ALA A 159 21.48 8.53 -15.74
N LEU A 160 21.07 8.07 -16.93
CA LEU A 160 20.47 6.76 -17.11
C LEU A 160 21.47 5.61 -16.97
N THR A 161 22.72 5.82 -17.41
CA THR A 161 23.78 4.82 -17.28
C THR A 161 24.25 4.66 -15.83
N GLU A 162 24.43 5.76 -15.12
CA GLU A 162 24.99 5.75 -13.75
C GLU A 162 23.95 5.48 -12.67
N LYS A 163 22.73 6.00 -12.85
CA LYS A 163 21.67 5.98 -11.83
C LYS A 163 20.56 4.97 -12.13
N GLY A 164 20.54 4.40 -13.35
CA GLY A 164 19.54 3.44 -13.79
C GLY A 164 18.21 4.08 -14.23
N ASP A 165 17.16 3.28 -14.29
CA ASP A 165 15.85 3.71 -14.78
C ASP A 165 15.25 4.87 -13.99
N GLY A 166 14.63 5.81 -14.68
CA GLY A 166 14.00 6.95 -14.04
C GLY A 166 13.30 7.89 -15.02
N PHE A 167 12.94 9.04 -14.51
CA PHE A 167 12.39 10.14 -15.28
C PHE A 167 13.45 11.22 -15.48
N VAL A 168 13.50 11.76 -16.69
CA VAL A 168 14.37 12.88 -17.02
C VAL A 168 13.51 14.10 -17.28
N LYS A 169 13.82 15.20 -16.61
CA LYS A 169 13.28 16.54 -16.90
C LYS A 169 14.28 17.27 -17.76
N ALA A 170 13.94 17.54 -19.01
CA ALA A 170 14.76 18.25 -19.97
C ALA A 170 13.95 19.30 -20.71
N MET A 171 14.65 20.28 -21.32
CA MET A 171 14.00 21.28 -22.16
C MET A 171 13.58 20.67 -23.49
N TRP A 172 12.43 21.13 -24.00
CA TRP A 172 11.89 20.77 -25.30
C TRP A 172 11.59 22.00 -26.13
N CYS A 173 11.91 22.00 -27.41
CA CYS A 173 11.71 23.13 -28.28
C CYS A 173 10.32 23.23 -28.92
N GLY A 174 9.44 22.22 -28.70
CA GLY A 174 8.11 22.16 -29.30
C GLY A 174 8.05 21.47 -30.67
N ASP A 175 9.15 20.97 -31.20
CA ASP A 175 9.24 20.32 -32.51
C ASP A 175 9.30 18.80 -32.38
N GLU A 176 8.46 18.06 -33.13
CA GLU A 176 8.43 16.61 -33.18
C GLU A 176 9.77 16.01 -33.63
N ALA A 177 10.42 16.63 -34.61
CA ALA A 177 11.73 16.17 -35.06
C ALA A 177 12.82 16.24 -33.97
N CYS A 178 12.71 17.20 -33.05
CA CYS A 178 13.59 17.27 -31.88
C CYS A 178 13.33 16.12 -30.92
N GLU A 179 12.07 15.76 -30.69
CA GLU A 179 11.66 14.62 -29.85
C GLU A 179 12.17 13.30 -30.42
N ASP A 180 11.97 13.07 -31.72
CA ASP A 180 12.45 11.87 -32.41
C ASP A 180 13.98 11.73 -32.32
N LYS A 181 14.69 12.83 -32.47
CA LYS A 181 16.16 12.84 -32.34
C LYS A 181 16.65 12.55 -30.93
N VAL A 182 15.95 13.07 -29.88
CA VAL A 182 16.26 12.73 -28.49
C VAL A 182 16.04 11.24 -28.25
N LYS A 183 14.93 10.68 -28.75
CA LYS A 183 14.63 9.26 -28.63
C LYS A 183 15.68 8.39 -29.37
N GLU A 184 16.09 8.77 -30.56
CA GLU A 184 17.13 8.07 -31.34
C GLU A 184 18.49 8.05 -30.59
N LEU A 185 18.89 9.18 -30.00
CA LEU A 185 20.18 9.33 -29.34
C LEU A 185 20.24 8.77 -27.91
N THR A 186 19.11 8.67 -27.21
CA THR A 186 19.10 8.30 -25.80
C THR A 186 18.22 7.06 -25.50
N GLY A 187 17.36 6.64 -26.42
CA GLY A 187 16.35 5.63 -26.17
C GLY A 187 15.16 6.10 -25.29
N VAL A 188 15.15 7.35 -24.87
CA VAL A 188 14.12 7.93 -23.97
C VAL A 188 12.94 8.45 -24.79
N GLY A 189 11.74 8.00 -24.46
CA GLY A 189 10.50 8.55 -25.01
C GLY A 189 9.93 9.63 -24.12
N SER A 190 9.40 10.71 -24.75
CA SER A 190 8.67 11.76 -24.03
C SER A 190 7.40 11.22 -23.36
N ARG A 191 7.00 11.86 -22.27
CA ARG A 191 5.80 11.47 -21.52
C ARG A 191 4.82 12.61 -21.33
N CYS A 192 5.27 13.74 -20.85
CA CYS A 192 4.45 14.90 -20.56
C CYS A 192 5.31 16.15 -20.46
N ILE A 193 4.67 17.28 -20.60
CA ILE A 193 5.21 18.60 -20.23
C ILE A 193 4.82 18.80 -18.76
N PRO A 194 5.78 18.92 -17.80
CA PRO A 194 5.49 19.08 -16.38
C PRO A 194 4.91 20.45 -16.05
#